data_7a74dbf39a9f2a75e95823677cf884b0
#
_entry.id   7a74dbf39a9f2a75e95823677cf884b0
#
_cell.length_a   1.000
_cell.length_b   1.000
_cell.length_c   1.000
_cell.angle_alpha   90.00
_cell.angle_beta   90.00
_cell.angle_gamma   90.00
#
_symmetry.space_group_name_H-M   'P 1'
#
loop_
_entity.id
_entity.type
_entity.pdbx_description
1 polymer ?
#
loop_
_entity_poly.entity_id
_entity_poly.type
_entity_poly.pdbx_seq_one_letter_code
_entity_poly.pdbx_strand_id
1 'polypeptide(L)'
;WSTNFTSNTKKYKKTAKIHSKCGILTDSTAKKRNMEGFFMAEAKFKRPELTDRDLIDFYFKKYPSRSCDRTFANVYLWARFYEVEFAQYNNVLLFRDNSAGYGYAFPAGEDEDVKAAIENIMKWEKEKGVPFCLYGVTKENFAKLETWFPGKFDITYHRDEADYVYESEKLATLSGKKLHGKRNHVNKFKALHGDNWSYETITEDNLEECFQMALKWRNLNGCEDDEEKNSEMCVTLNSLRLYKELNLIGGLLRVGDEIVAFTIGEAVNDDTFVVHIEKAYADIEGAYTMINQQFVEHEVAGKYKYTNREDDVGEEGLRKAKLSYKPVFMVEKGVVTLNEDSEKECAKDDI
;
A
#
# COMPACT_ATOMS: atom_id res chain seq x y z
N TRP A 1 16.41 19.19 11.25
CA TRP A 1 15.81 18.51 10.10
C TRP A 1 14.55 17.76 10.58
N SER A 2 13.48 18.51 10.89
CA SER A 2 12.14 17.96 11.05
C SER A 2 11.56 17.76 9.66
N THR A 3 11.78 16.62 9.05
CA THR A 3 10.98 16.20 7.91
C THR A 3 9.64 15.76 8.46
N ASN A 4 8.61 16.55 8.22
CA ASN A 4 7.23 16.19 8.46
C ASN A 4 6.91 14.97 7.59
N PHE A 5 6.86 13.80 8.20
CA PHE A 5 6.35 12.59 7.59
C PHE A 5 4.82 12.71 7.54
N THR A 6 4.30 13.25 6.46
CA THR A 6 2.89 13.19 6.14
C THR A 6 2.64 11.96 5.27
N SER A 7 1.67 11.21 5.64
CA SER A 7 1.47 9.79 5.38
C SER A 7 0.62 9.42 4.17
N ASN A 8 0.42 8.13 4.01
CA ASN A 8 -0.36 7.42 2.99
C ASN A 8 -1.80 7.90 2.75
N THR A 9 -2.41 8.70 3.65
CA THR A 9 -3.78 9.23 3.46
C THR A 9 -3.90 10.25 2.33
N LYS A 10 -2.82 10.97 1.96
CA LYS A 10 -2.80 11.78 0.75
C LYS A 10 -2.92 10.95 -0.53
N LYS A 11 -2.49 9.70 -0.49
CA LYS A 11 -2.54 8.74 -1.60
C LYS A 11 -3.98 8.63 -2.14
N TYR A 12 -4.93 8.36 -1.28
CA TYR A 12 -6.32 8.11 -1.67
C TYR A 12 -7.17 9.39 -1.76
N LYS A 13 -6.88 10.42 -0.92
CA LYS A 13 -7.54 11.74 -1.06
C LYS A 13 -7.15 12.46 -2.37
N LYS A 14 -5.93 12.22 -2.90
CA LYS A 14 -5.54 12.75 -4.21
C LYS A 14 -6.25 12.01 -5.34
N THR A 15 -6.38 10.70 -5.25
CA THR A 15 -7.19 9.89 -6.18
C THR A 15 -8.64 10.38 -6.16
N ALA A 16 -9.22 10.60 -4.98
CA ALA A 16 -10.54 11.20 -4.82
C ALA A 16 -10.68 12.61 -5.43
N LYS A 17 -9.66 13.47 -5.32
CA LYS A 17 -9.68 14.81 -5.97
C LYS A 17 -9.58 14.76 -7.49
N ILE A 18 -8.94 13.73 -8.06
CA ILE A 18 -8.88 13.55 -9.51
C ILE A 18 -10.26 13.12 -10.02
N HIS A 19 -10.97 12.26 -9.31
CA HIS A 19 -12.32 11.82 -9.64
C HIS A 19 -13.38 12.93 -9.46
N SER A 20 -13.19 13.89 -8.54
CA SER A 20 -14.11 15.02 -8.34
C SER A 20 -14.09 16.05 -9.48
N LYS A 21 -13.19 15.92 -10.45
CA LYS A 21 -13.21 16.72 -11.69
C LYS A 21 -14.08 16.13 -12.78
N CYS A 22 -14.52 14.87 -12.64
CA CYS A 22 -15.59 14.30 -13.45
C CYS A 22 -16.92 14.73 -12.81
N GLY A 23 -17.52 15.79 -13.34
CA GLY A 23 -18.72 16.41 -12.77
C GLY A 23 -19.90 15.44 -12.72
N ILE A 24 -20.29 15.04 -11.53
CA ILE A 24 -21.51 14.25 -11.31
C ILE A 24 -22.60 15.20 -10.79
N LEU A 25 -23.56 15.49 -11.65
CA LEU A 25 -24.87 15.99 -11.25
C LEU A 25 -25.68 14.79 -10.73
N THR A 26 -25.92 14.76 -9.42
CA THR A 26 -26.84 13.79 -8.83
C THR A 26 -28.28 14.24 -9.04
N ASP A 27 -29.00 13.63 -9.97
CA ASP A 27 -30.44 13.75 -10.04
C ASP A 27 -31.11 12.41 -9.67
N SER A 28 -31.88 12.45 -8.59
CA SER A 28 -32.49 11.30 -7.95
C SER A 28 -33.89 11.06 -8.50
N THR A 29 -34.01 10.40 -9.66
CA THR A 29 -35.29 9.79 -10.09
C THR A 29 -35.06 8.68 -11.12
N ALA A 30 -34.68 7.50 -10.70
CA ALA A 30 -34.67 6.33 -11.56
C ALA A 30 -35.95 5.48 -11.33
N LYS A 31 -36.85 5.48 -12.28
CA LYS A 31 -37.98 4.56 -12.35
C LYS A 31 -37.49 3.13 -12.60
N LYS A 32 -37.93 2.20 -11.72
CA LYS A 32 -37.77 0.75 -11.92
C LYS A 32 -38.51 0.32 -13.18
N ARG A 33 -37.80 -0.21 -14.16
CA ARG A 33 -38.35 -1.06 -15.22
C ARG A 33 -37.92 -2.49 -14.97
N ASN A 34 -38.88 -3.38 -14.78
CA ASN A 34 -38.67 -4.82 -14.77
C ASN A 34 -38.36 -5.27 -16.22
N MET A 35 -37.15 -5.79 -16.44
CA MET A 35 -36.84 -6.64 -17.58
C MET A 35 -36.17 -7.91 -17.02
N GLU A 36 -36.83 -9.05 -17.20
CA GLU A 36 -36.26 -10.37 -16.89
C GLU A 36 -35.24 -10.74 -17.99
N GLY A 37 -34.02 -10.21 -17.84
CA GLY A 37 -32.83 -10.73 -18.48
C GLY A 37 -32.04 -11.47 -17.40
N PHE A 38 -31.29 -12.50 -17.75
CA PHE A 38 -30.43 -13.29 -16.88
C PHE A 38 -29.32 -12.37 -16.33
N PHE A 39 -29.64 -11.60 -15.29
CA PHE A 39 -28.67 -10.74 -14.61
C PHE A 39 -27.71 -11.65 -13.84
N MET A 40 -26.45 -11.66 -14.22
CA MET A 40 -25.43 -12.22 -13.35
C MET A 40 -25.41 -11.37 -12.07
N ALA A 41 -25.65 -12.01 -10.92
CA ALA A 41 -25.71 -11.30 -9.65
C ALA A 41 -24.37 -10.60 -9.39
N GLU A 42 -24.46 -9.33 -8.96
CA GLU A 42 -23.28 -8.59 -8.51
C GLU A 42 -22.58 -9.34 -7.37
N ALA A 43 -21.25 -9.22 -7.30
CA ALA A 43 -20.46 -9.81 -6.23
C ALA A 43 -20.90 -9.28 -4.85
N LYS A 44 -20.96 -10.17 -3.86
CA LYS A 44 -21.29 -9.78 -2.48
C LYS A 44 -20.04 -9.29 -1.77
N PHE A 45 -19.89 -7.99 -1.69
CA PHE A 45 -18.78 -7.33 -1.03
C PHE A 45 -18.97 -7.25 0.48
N LYS A 46 -17.88 -7.39 1.22
CA LYS A 46 -17.81 -7.17 2.67
C LYS A 46 -16.46 -6.55 3.05
N ARG A 47 -16.40 -5.91 4.21
CA ARG A 47 -15.13 -5.44 4.77
C ARG A 47 -14.24 -6.62 5.14
N PRO A 48 -12.92 -6.55 4.90
CA PRO A 48 -11.98 -7.58 5.35
C PRO A 48 -11.97 -7.73 6.88
N GLU A 49 -12.03 -8.97 7.34
CA GLU A 49 -11.90 -9.37 8.74
C GLU A 49 -10.67 -10.26 8.90
N LEU A 50 -10.16 -10.45 10.13
CA LEU A 50 -9.00 -11.31 10.39
C LEU A 50 -9.21 -12.75 9.90
N THR A 51 -10.44 -13.23 9.95
CA THR A 51 -10.85 -14.55 9.47
C THR A 51 -10.77 -14.73 7.95
N ASP A 52 -10.67 -13.64 7.20
CA ASP A 52 -10.56 -13.67 5.73
C ASP A 52 -9.11 -13.79 5.24
N ARG A 53 -8.17 -13.78 6.17
CA ARG A 53 -6.74 -13.78 5.87
C ARG A 53 -6.34 -14.93 4.95
N ASP A 54 -6.68 -16.16 5.29
CA ASP A 54 -6.26 -17.34 4.54
C ASP A 54 -6.75 -17.29 3.09
N LEU A 55 -7.96 -16.76 2.87
CA LEU A 55 -8.52 -16.59 1.54
C LEU A 55 -7.76 -15.51 0.75
N ILE A 56 -7.52 -14.35 1.35
CA ILE A 56 -6.84 -13.22 0.68
C ILE A 56 -5.38 -13.59 0.39
N ASP A 57 -4.68 -14.16 1.37
CA ASP A 57 -3.29 -14.63 1.23
C ASP A 57 -3.15 -15.71 0.15
N PHE A 58 -4.14 -16.64 0.04
CA PHE A 58 -4.15 -17.64 -1.02
C PHE A 58 -4.10 -16.99 -2.41
N TYR A 59 -4.95 -15.99 -2.67
CA TYR A 59 -4.97 -15.29 -3.96
C TYR A 59 -3.70 -14.48 -4.18
N PHE A 60 -3.22 -13.77 -3.18
CA PHE A 60 -2.02 -12.94 -3.30
C PHE A 60 -0.75 -13.76 -3.52
N LYS A 61 -0.64 -14.94 -2.92
CA LYS A 61 0.46 -15.88 -3.15
C LYS A 61 0.37 -16.55 -4.53
N LYS A 62 -0.83 -16.94 -4.95
CA LYS A 62 -1.03 -17.58 -6.24
C LYS A 62 -0.84 -16.62 -7.42
N TYR A 63 -1.22 -15.35 -7.24
CA TYR A 63 -1.12 -14.30 -8.27
C TYR A 63 -0.22 -13.15 -7.76
N PRO A 64 1.09 -13.38 -7.68
CA PRO A 64 2.01 -12.51 -6.97
C PRO A 64 2.17 -11.16 -7.66
N SER A 65 2.38 -10.14 -6.82
CA SER A 65 2.75 -8.79 -7.21
C SER A 65 3.92 -8.33 -6.34
N ARG A 66 4.58 -7.23 -6.69
CA ARG A 66 5.54 -6.54 -5.82
C ARG A 66 4.97 -5.24 -5.24
N SER A 67 3.70 -4.94 -5.52
CA SER A 67 3.02 -3.77 -4.93
C SER A 67 2.77 -3.98 -3.44
N CYS A 68 3.04 -2.96 -2.63
CA CYS A 68 2.74 -2.96 -1.19
C CYS A 68 1.25 -3.18 -0.89
N ASP A 69 0.37 -2.88 -1.83
CA ASP A 69 -1.09 -3.06 -1.71
C ASP A 69 -1.52 -4.53 -1.75
N ARG A 70 -0.60 -5.46 -2.08
CA ARG A 70 -0.87 -6.90 -2.23
C ARG A 70 -0.42 -7.71 -1.02
N THR A 71 -0.74 -7.21 0.18
CA THR A 71 -0.55 -7.92 1.44
C THR A 71 -1.81 -7.85 2.28
N PHE A 72 -2.05 -8.87 3.11
CA PHE A 72 -3.25 -8.90 3.96
C PHE A 72 -3.21 -7.80 5.01
N ALA A 73 -2.07 -7.55 5.64
CA ALA A 73 -1.99 -6.52 6.66
C ALA A 73 -2.27 -5.12 6.10
N ASN A 74 -1.76 -4.79 4.89
CA ASN A 74 -2.08 -3.52 4.23
C ASN A 74 -3.59 -3.40 3.99
N VAL A 75 -4.19 -4.40 3.34
CA VAL A 75 -5.64 -4.41 3.07
C VAL A 75 -6.45 -4.26 4.35
N TYR A 76 -6.17 -5.07 5.38
CA TYR A 76 -6.92 -5.08 6.64
C TYR A 76 -6.80 -3.77 7.42
N LEU A 77 -5.58 -3.27 7.59
CA LEU A 77 -5.30 -2.09 8.40
C LEU A 77 -5.88 -0.80 7.78
N TRP A 78 -5.86 -0.70 6.45
CA TRP A 78 -6.35 0.47 5.74
C TRP A 78 -7.82 0.40 5.35
N ALA A 79 -8.44 -0.78 5.30
CA ALA A 79 -9.84 -0.96 4.91
C ALA A 79 -10.82 -0.08 5.70
N ARG A 80 -10.50 0.21 6.96
CA ARG A 80 -11.32 1.07 7.82
C ARG A 80 -11.33 2.54 7.38
N PHE A 81 -10.20 3.01 6.83
CA PHE A 81 -10.03 4.43 6.48
C PHE A 81 -10.47 4.74 5.05
N TYR A 82 -10.44 3.73 4.19
CA TYR A 82 -10.77 3.86 2.76
C TYR A 82 -12.03 3.10 2.36
N GLU A 83 -12.81 2.63 3.33
CA GLU A 83 -14.03 1.86 3.08
C GLU A 83 -13.82 0.73 2.07
N VAL A 84 -12.63 0.10 2.12
CA VAL A 84 -12.30 -1.01 1.24
C VAL A 84 -13.13 -2.22 1.60
N GLU A 85 -13.78 -2.79 0.58
CA GLU A 85 -14.49 -4.05 0.66
C GLU A 85 -13.87 -5.06 -0.32
N PHE A 86 -14.08 -6.33 -0.07
CA PHE A 86 -13.65 -7.39 -0.98
C PHE A 86 -14.77 -8.40 -1.21
N ALA A 87 -14.66 -9.14 -2.32
CA ALA A 87 -15.51 -10.27 -2.64
C ALA A 87 -14.72 -11.35 -3.37
N GLN A 88 -14.99 -12.60 -3.07
CA GLN A 88 -14.65 -13.70 -3.96
C GLN A 88 -15.78 -13.83 -4.97
N TYR A 89 -15.46 -13.61 -6.25
CA TYR A 89 -16.40 -13.69 -7.35
C TYR A 89 -15.89 -14.70 -8.38
N ASN A 90 -16.60 -15.81 -8.52
CA ASN A 90 -16.09 -16.98 -9.25
C ASN A 90 -14.69 -17.37 -8.73
N ASN A 91 -13.67 -17.36 -9.61
CA ASN A 91 -12.29 -17.72 -9.26
C ASN A 91 -11.39 -16.49 -9.10
N VAL A 92 -11.95 -15.29 -8.90
CA VAL A 92 -11.18 -14.05 -8.69
C VAL A 92 -11.47 -13.42 -7.35
N LEU A 93 -10.48 -12.73 -6.82
CA LEU A 93 -10.62 -11.86 -5.66
C LEU A 93 -10.71 -10.42 -6.15
N LEU A 94 -11.81 -9.77 -5.78
CA LEU A 94 -12.10 -8.38 -6.10
C LEU A 94 -11.95 -7.52 -4.86
N PHE A 95 -11.40 -6.32 -5.01
CA PHE A 95 -11.43 -5.28 -4.00
C PHE A 95 -12.06 -4.03 -4.62
N ARG A 96 -12.87 -3.32 -3.84
CA ARG A 96 -13.39 -2.01 -4.22
C ARG A 96 -13.20 -0.99 -3.10
N ASP A 97 -12.99 0.25 -3.50
CA ASP A 97 -12.95 1.41 -2.62
C ASP A 97 -14.26 2.17 -2.76
N ASN A 98 -14.99 2.34 -1.66
CA ASN A 98 -16.26 3.07 -1.62
C ASN A 98 -16.11 4.51 -1.11
N SER A 99 -14.90 4.95 -0.72
CA SER A 99 -14.71 6.21 -0.01
C SER A 99 -14.96 7.43 -0.89
N ALA A 100 -14.22 7.71 -1.89
CA ALA A 100 -14.38 9.00 -2.58
C ALA A 100 -14.13 8.95 -4.09
N GLY A 101 -13.75 7.84 -4.59
CA GLY A 101 -13.37 7.70 -5.99
C GLY A 101 -14.08 6.56 -6.70
N TYR A 102 -14.75 5.73 -5.96
CA TYR A 102 -15.44 4.54 -6.44
C TYR A 102 -14.68 3.81 -7.55
N GLY A 103 -14.03 2.73 -7.22
CA GLY A 103 -13.26 1.97 -8.20
C GLY A 103 -12.86 0.60 -7.66
N TYR A 104 -12.32 -0.22 -8.53
CA TYR A 104 -11.87 -1.56 -8.18
C TYR A 104 -10.35 -1.64 -8.28
N ALA A 105 -9.72 -2.38 -7.40
CA ALA A 105 -8.34 -2.80 -7.64
C ALA A 105 -8.29 -3.80 -8.81
N PHE A 106 -7.16 -3.84 -9.54
CA PHE A 106 -7.01 -4.87 -10.56
C PHE A 106 -7.20 -6.27 -9.92
N PRO A 107 -8.14 -7.10 -10.43
CA PRO A 107 -8.52 -8.35 -9.80
C PRO A 107 -7.35 -9.35 -9.66
N ALA A 108 -7.42 -10.23 -8.67
CA ALA A 108 -6.46 -11.33 -8.51
C ALA A 108 -7.11 -12.66 -8.93
N GLY A 109 -6.56 -13.32 -9.95
CA GLY A 109 -7.09 -14.55 -10.52
C GLY A 109 -6.31 -14.98 -11.75
N GLU A 110 -6.74 -16.09 -12.38
CA GLU A 110 -6.26 -16.48 -13.70
C GLU A 110 -6.70 -15.46 -14.74
N ASP A 111 -5.90 -15.27 -15.78
CA ASP A 111 -6.09 -14.22 -16.78
C ASP A 111 -7.49 -14.23 -17.44
N GLU A 112 -8.04 -15.40 -17.75
CA GLU A 112 -9.35 -15.53 -18.35
C GLU A 112 -10.48 -15.19 -17.38
N ASP A 113 -10.35 -15.60 -16.11
CA ASP A 113 -11.31 -15.26 -15.06
C ASP A 113 -11.26 -13.76 -14.72
N VAL A 114 -10.07 -13.17 -14.68
CA VAL A 114 -9.86 -11.72 -14.48
C VAL A 114 -10.49 -10.92 -15.62
N LYS A 115 -10.28 -11.34 -16.88
CA LYS A 115 -10.92 -10.72 -18.05
C LYS A 115 -12.44 -10.72 -17.93
N ALA A 116 -13.03 -11.87 -17.62
CA ALA A 116 -14.47 -12.02 -17.45
C ALA A 116 -15.00 -11.16 -16.26
N ALA A 117 -14.25 -11.08 -15.17
CA ALA A 117 -14.60 -10.23 -14.04
C ALA A 117 -14.61 -8.74 -14.40
N ILE A 118 -13.63 -8.27 -15.18
CA ILE A 118 -13.56 -6.88 -15.65
C ILE A 118 -14.73 -6.58 -16.59
N GLU A 119 -15.12 -7.49 -17.47
CA GLU A 119 -16.32 -7.34 -18.31
C GLU A 119 -17.59 -7.19 -17.45
N ASN A 120 -17.69 -7.95 -16.36
CA ASN A 120 -18.83 -7.84 -15.46
C ASN A 120 -18.79 -6.53 -14.65
N ILE A 121 -17.63 -6.09 -14.18
CA ILE A 121 -17.48 -4.80 -13.51
C ILE A 121 -17.94 -3.66 -14.45
N MET A 122 -17.51 -3.65 -15.72
CA MET A 122 -17.98 -2.65 -16.69
C MET A 122 -19.50 -2.64 -16.83
N LYS A 123 -20.17 -3.81 -16.84
CA LYS A 123 -21.63 -3.91 -16.90
C LYS A 123 -22.28 -3.39 -15.61
N TRP A 124 -21.81 -3.80 -14.45
CA TRP A 124 -22.35 -3.36 -13.15
C TRP A 124 -22.27 -1.84 -12.99
N GLU A 125 -21.12 -1.25 -13.34
CA GLU A 125 -20.92 0.18 -13.24
C GLU A 125 -21.81 0.95 -14.26
N LYS A 126 -21.92 0.46 -15.49
CA LYS A 126 -22.84 1.00 -16.48
C LYS A 126 -24.30 0.97 -16.00
N GLU A 127 -24.77 -0.14 -15.44
CA GLU A 127 -26.12 -0.31 -14.90
C GLU A 127 -26.42 0.65 -13.74
N LYS A 128 -25.39 0.98 -12.94
CA LYS A 128 -25.48 1.94 -11.84
C LYS A 128 -25.34 3.40 -12.29
N GLY A 129 -24.93 3.63 -13.54
CA GLY A 129 -24.59 4.96 -14.03
C GLY A 129 -23.33 5.54 -13.41
N VAL A 130 -22.40 4.67 -12.99
CA VAL A 130 -21.12 5.05 -12.37
C VAL A 130 -19.99 4.84 -13.39
N PRO A 131 -19.03 5.78 -13.53
CA PRO A 131 -17.89 5.60 -14.41
C PRO A 131 -17.04 4.39 -14.02
N PHE A 132 -16.64 3.58 -14.99
CA PHE A 132 -15.72 2.47 -14.76
C PHE A 132 -14.33 2.98 -14.34
N CYS A 133 -13.78 2.40 -13.29
CA CYS A 133 -12.46 2.75 -12.78
C CYS A 133 -11.75 1.53 -12.19
N LEU A 134 -10.49 1.32 -12.61
CA LEU A 134 -9.57 0.44 -11.90
C LEU A 134 -8.42 1.26 -11.33
N TYR A 135 -8.03 1.00 -10.08
CA TYR A 135 -6.89 1.64 -9.44
C TYR A 135 -5.76 0.64 -9.13
N GLY A 136 -4.58 1.15 -8.82
CA GLY A 136 -3.40 0.34 -8.50
C GLY A 136 -2.94 -0.55 -9.66
N VAL A 137 -3.27 -0.19 -10.90
CA VAL A 137 -2.94 -0.96 -12.09
C VAL A 137 -1.47 -0.78 -12.43
N THR A 138 -0.71 -1.87 -12.42
CA THR A 138 0.71 -1.87 -12.83
C THR A 138 0.86 -1.89 -14.34
N LYS A 139 2.07 -1.60 -14.84
CA LYS A 139 2.36 -1.69 -16.28
C LYS A 139 2.10 -3.06 -16.88
N GLU A 140 2.43 -4.10 -16.12
CA GLU A 140 2.20 -5.50 -16.54
C GLU A 140 0.71 -5.78 -16.64
N ASN A 141 -0.09 -5.32 -15.68
CA ASN A 141 -1.53 -5.49 -15.68
C ASN A 141 -2.20 -4.66 -16.79
N PHE A 142 -1.71 -3.45 -17.07
CA PHE A 142 -2.22 -2.65 -18.18
C PHE A 142 -1.92 -3.30 -19.54
N ALA A 143 -0.75 -3.90 -19.70
CA ALA A 143 -0.43 -4.66 -20.93
C ALA A 143 -1.38 -5.84 -21.15
N LYS A 144 -1.86 -6.50 -20.08
CA LYS A 144 -2.93 -7.51 -20.17
C LYS A 144 -4.24 -6.91 -20.63
N LEU A 145 -4.64 -5.75 -20.04
CA LEU A 145 -5.85 -5.03 -20.47
C LEU A 145 -5.83 -4.68 -21.95
N GLU A 146 -4.70 -4.18 -22.45
CA GLU A 146 -4.52 -3.87 -23.87
C GLU A 146 -4.59 -5.12 -24.77
N THR A 147 -4.14 -6.28 -24.26
CA THR A 147 -4.26 -7.54 -24.98
C THR A 147 -5.71 -8.03 -25.04
N TRP A 148 -6.46 -7.89 -23.94
CA TRP A 148 -7.84 -8.39 -23.84
C TRP A 148 -8.87 -7.45 -24.45
N PHE A 149 -8.61 -6.15 -24.41
CA PHE A 149 -9.51 -5.05 -24.80
C PHE A 149 -8.75 -3.96 -25.55
N PRO A 150 -8.22 -4.24 -26.75
CA PRO A 150 -7.34 -3.32 -27.47
C PRO A 150 -7.97 -1.92 -27.63
N GLY A 151 -7.24 -0.89 -27.16
CA GLY A 151 -7.62 0.50 -27.32
C GLY A 151 -8.89 0.92 -26.55
N LYS A 152 -9.35 0.13 -25.58
CA LYS A 152 -10.59 0.43 -24.83
C LYS A 152 -10.36 1.32 -23.62
N PHE A 153 -9.15 1.33 -23.08
CA PHE A 153 -8.83 1.99 -21.82
C PHE A 153 -7.73 3.03 -21.96
N ASP A 154 -7.83 4.06 -21.14
CA ASP A 154 -6.73 4.98 -20.85
C ASP A 154 -6.15 4.67 -19.47
N ILE A 155 -4.85 4.92 -19.29
CA ILE A 155 -4.19 4.81 -17.99
C ILE A 155 -3.45 6.10 -17.63
N THR A 156 -3.62 6.55 -16.39
CA THR A 156 -2.85 7.65 -15.82
C THR A 156 -2.00 7.13 -14.66
N TYR A 157 -0.67 7.14 -14.81
CA TYR A 157 0.24 6.74 -13.74
C TYR A 157 0.46 7.89 -12.76
N HIS A 158 0.43 7.54 -11.47
CA HIS A 158 0.66 8.49 -10.38
C HIS A 158 2.04 8.28 -9.78
N ARG A 159 2.95 9.24 -10.05
CA ARG A 159 4.33 9.17 -9.54
C ARG A 159 4.40 9.11 -8.01
N ASP A 160 3.47 9.78 -7.35
CA ASP A 160 3.39 9.90 -5.89
C ASP A 160 3.03 8.55 -5.22
N GLU A 161 2.42 7.63 -5.97
CA GLU A 161 1.95 6.31 -5.52
C GLU A 161 2.89 5.16 -5.90
N ALA A 162 3.99 5.46 -6.59
CA ALA A 162 4.92 4.43 -7.03
C ALA A 162 5.79 3.94 -5.87
N ASP A 163 5.79 2.61 -5.64
CA ASP A 163 6.59 2.01 -4.57
C ASP A 163 8.07 1.99 -4.92
N TYR A 164 8.90 2.28 -3.92
CA TYR A 164 10.35 2.21 -4.02
C TYR A 164 10.87 0.83 -3.67
N VAL A 165 11.50 0.16 -4.63
CA VAL A 165 12.04 -1.18 -4.45
C VAL A 165 13.56 -1.17 -4.53
N TYR A 166 14.19 -1.82 -3.55
CA TYR A 166 15.64 -1.88 -3.36
C TYR A 166 16.13 -3.32 -3.35
N GLU A 167 17.39 -3.54 -3.71
CA GLU A 167 18.05 -4.81 -3.41
C GLU A 167 18.28 -4.91 -1.89
N SER A 168 17.76 -5.95 -1.26
CA SER A 168 17.85 -6.14 0.20
C SER A 168 19.31 -6.16 0.68
N GLU A 169 20.18 -6.86 -0.04
CA GLU A 169 21.61 -6.94 0.24
C GLU A 169 22.30 -5.56 0.25
N LYS A 170 21.86 -4.64 -0.63
CA LYS A 170 22.40 -3.28 -0.66
C LYS A 170 21.91 -2.43 0.49
N LEU A 171 20.68 -2.63 0.95
CA LEU A 171 20.17 -1.95 2.15
C LEU A 171 20.86 -2.46 3.42
N ALA A 172 21.09 -3.77 3.52
CA ALA A 172 21.77 -4.40 4.65
C ALA A 172 23.23 -3.95 4.76
N THR A 173 23.98 -4.00 3.66
CA THR A 173 25.41 -3.69 3.67
C THR A 173 25.72 -2.21 3.45
N LEU A 174 24.77 -1.45 2.91
CA LEU A 174 24.96 -0.09 2.41
C LEU A 174 26.18 0.04 1.48
N SER A 175 26.48 -1.01 0.71
CA SER A 175 27.67 -1.12 -0.12
C SER A 175 27.69 -0.15 -1.30
N GLY A 176 28.89 0.16 -1.78
CA GLY A 176 29.10 1.00 -2.96
C GLY A 176 29.21 2.51 -2.65
N LYS A 177 29.77 3.25 -3.63
CA LYS A 177 30.05 4.70 -3.51
C LYS A 177 28.78 5.52 -3.33
N LYS A 178 27.68 5.13 -3.99
CA LYS A 178 26.40 5.87 -3.97
C LYS A 178 25.72 5.87 -2.60
N LEU A 179 26.01 4.90 -1.72
CA LEU A 179 25.44 4.77 -0.38
C LEU A 179 26.40 5.24 0.74
N HIS A 180 27.52 5.88 0.38
CA HIS A 180 28.49 6.40 1.35
C HIS A 180 27.84 7.33 2.40
N GLY A 181 26.94 8.21 1.99
CA GLY A 181 26.20 9.08 2.92
C GLY A 181 25.38 8.32 3.95
N LYS A 182 24.76 7.19 3.55
CA LYS A 182 24.00 6.33 4.46
C LYS A 182 24.91 5.61 5.46
N ARG A 183 26.07 5.09 5.00
CA ARG A 183 27.08 4.54 5.91
C ARG A 183 27.56 5.56 6.92
N ASN A 184 27.73 6.82 6.52
CA ASN A 184 28.12 7.87 7.45
C ASN A 184 27.09 8.09 8.56
N HIS A 185 25.77 8.02 8.27
CA HIS A 185 24.72 8.09 9.30
C HIS A 185 24.80 6.91 10.26
N VAL A 186 25.00 5.69 9.76
CA VAL A 186 25.18 4.48 10.60
C VAL A 186 26.45 4.60 11.46
N ASN A 187 27.56 5.00 10.85
CA ASN A 187 28.82 5.16 11.59
C ASN A 187 28.71 6.24 12.66
N LYS A 188 27.98 7.32 12.39
CA LYS A 188 27.78 8.40 13.36
C LYS A 188 26.90 7.91 14.52
N PHE A 189 25.81 7.19 14.24
CA PHE A 189 24.99 6.56 15.29
C PHE A 189 25.85 5.67 16.18
N LYS A 190 26.65 4.76 15.59
CA LYS A 190 27.55 3.87 16.33
C LYS A 190 28.61 4.64 17.14
N ALA A 191 29.18 5.70 16.60
CA ALA A 191 30.14 6.53 17.29
C ALA A 191 29.57 7.30 18.47
N LEU A 192 28.30 7.77 18.37
CA LEU A 192 27.61 8.50 19.43
C LEU A 192 27.20 7.60 20.60
N HIS A 193 26.81 6.35 20.30
CA HIS A 193 26.26 5.45 21.33
C HIS A 193 27.21 4.36 21.79
N GLY A 194 28.38 4.17 21.11
CA GLY A 194 29.37 3.16 21.46
C GLY A 194 28.78 1.77 21.53
N ASP A 195 28.95 1.09 22.68
CA ASP A 195 28.36 -0.21 22.96
C ASP A 195 26.98 -0.13 23.65
N ASN A 196 26.43 1.08 23.82
CA ASN A 196 25.17 1.32 24.54
C ASN A 196 23.97 1.32 23.61
N TRP A 197 23.97 0.48 22.57
CA TRP A 197 22.83 0.26 21.69
C TRP A 197 22.70 -1.23 21.34
N SER A 198 21.47 -1.66 21.02
CA SER A 198 21.20 -3.02 20.52
C SER A 198 20.14 -2.99 19.43
N TYR A 199 20.18 -4.01 18.56
CA TYR A 199 19.06 -4.38 17.71
C TYR A 199 18.38 -5.62 18.29
N GLU A 200 17.05 -5.62 18.30
CA GLU A 200 16.24 -6.73 18.75
C GLU A 200 15.12 -6.99 17.74
N THR A 201 14.80 -8.27 17.50
CA THR A 201 13.59 -8.65 16.80
C THR A 201 12.39 -8.34 17.68
N ILE A 202 11.29 -7.82 17.09
CA ILE A 202 10.05 -7.60 17.84
C ILE A 202 9.41 -8.95 18.17
N THR A 203 9.11 -9.17 19.44
CA THR A 203 8.45 -10.34 20.00
C THR A 203 7.31 -9.92 20.91
N GLU A 204 6.49 -10.87 21.38
CA GLU A 204 5.41 -10.58 22.34
C GLU A 204 5.92 -9.89 23.62
N ASP A 205 7.18 -10.14 24.02
CA ASP A 205 7.77 -9.59 25.24
C ASP A 205 8.11 -8.09 25.15
N ASN A 206 8.43 -7.58 23.95
CA ASN A 206 8.80 -6.18 23.75
C ASN A 206 7.80 -5.36 22.92
N LEU A 207 6.69 -5.96 22.51
CA LEU A 207 5.61 -5.28 21.77
C LEU A 207 5.03 -4.07 22.51
N GLU A 208 4.83 -4.20 23.83
CA GLU A 208 4.25 -3.11 24.64
C GLU A 208 5.21 -1.92 24.70
N GLU A 209 6.51 -2.16 24.79
CA GLU A 209 7.50 -1.07 24.74
C GLU A 209 7.50 -0.36 23.38
N CYS A 210 7.38 -1.10 22.27
CA CYS A 210 7.22 -0.51 20.92
C CYS A 210 5.94 0.31 20.83
N PHE A 211 4.85 -0.17 21.45
CA PHE A 211 3.58 0.57 21.50
C PHE A 211 3.71 1.88 22.27
N GLN A 212 4.40 1.88 23.43
CA GLN A 212 4.66 3.09 24.21
C GLN A 212 5.59 4.07 23.44
N MET A 213 6.61 3.54 22.73
CA MET A 213 7.44 4.36 21.84
C MET A 213 6.60 5.02 20.73
N ALA A 214 5.67 4.29 20.12
CA ALA A 214 4.78 4.81 19.09
C ALA A 214 3.86 5.92 19.63
N LEU A 215 3.31 5.78 20.83
CA LEU A 215 2.51 6.82 21.49
C LEU A 215 3.35 8.08 21.78
N LYS A 216 4.57 7.91 22.30
CA LYS A 216 5.48 9.04 22.53
C LYS A 216 5.85 9.73 21.22
N TRP A 217 6.12 8.96 20.16
CA TRP A 217 6.37 9.49 18.81
C TRP A 217 5.19 10.29 18.27
N ARG A 218 3.95 9.78 18.45
CA ARG A 218 2.70 10.46 18.07
C ARG A 218 2.61 11.86 18.71
N ASN A 219 2.86 11.95 20.02
CA ASN A 219 2.79 13.21 20.76
C ASN A 219 3.87 14.20 20.29
N LEU A 220 5.11 13.73 20.09
CA LEU A 220 6.22 14.57 19.63
C LEU A 220 6.01 15.12 18.21
N ASN A 221 5.24 14.43 17.36
CA ASN A 221 5.00 14.83 15.97
C ASN A 221 3.64 15.52 15.74
N GLY A 222 2.88 15.85 16.82
CA GLY A 222 1.62 16.58 16.73
C GLY A 222 0.56 15.89 15.87
N CYS A 223 0.50 14.54 15.94
CA CYS A 223 -0.42 13.78 15.10
C CYS A 223 -1.89 13.96 15.47
N GLU A 224 -2.20 14.50 16.64
CA GLU A 224 -3.58 14.71 17.12
C GLU A 224 -4.30 15.81 16.34
N ASP A 225 -3.55 16.80 15.88
CA ASP A 225 -4.08 17.96 15.17
C ASP A 225 -4.15 17.75 13.63
N ASP A 226 -3.71 16.58 13.14
CA ASP A 226 -3.65 16.25 11.72
C ASP A 226 -4.35 14.91 11.46
N GLU A 227 -5.49 14.94 10.78
CA GLU A 227 -6.33 13.76 10.52
C GLU A 227 -5.55 12.67 9.76
N GLU A 228 -4.68 13.07 8.84
CA GLU A 228 -3.89 12.14 8.04
C GLU A 228 -2.84 11.43 8.88
N LYS A 229 -2.05 12.18 9.65
CA LYS A 229 -1.08 11.62 10.58
C LYS A 229 -1.74 10.77 11.66
N ASN A 230 -2.92 11.17 12.11
CA ASN A 230 -3.67 10.41 13.10
C ASN A 230 -4.14 9.06 12.54
N SER A 231 -4.59 9.01 11.29
CA SER A 231 -4.97 7.77 10.61
C SER A 231 -3.77 6.81 10.48
N GLU A 232 -2.61 7.31 10.05
CA GLU A 232 -1.37 6.51 10.00
C GLU A 232 -0.96 6.01 11.38
N MET A 233 -1.07 6.85 12.41
CA MET A 233 -0.77 6.41 13.77
C MET A 233 -1.75 5.35 14.28
N CYS A 234 -3.02 5.43 13.91
CA CYS A 234 -3.98 4.37 14.19
C CYS A 234 -3.59 3.05 13.50
N VAL A 235 -3.15 3.10 12.24
CA VAL A 235 -2.60 1.93 11.52
C VAL A 235 -1.37 1.39 12.26
N THR A 236 -0.42 2.26 12.63
CA THR A 236 0.78 1.88 13.38
C THR A 236 0.45 1.20 14.71
N LEU A 237 -0.44 1.76 15.51
CA LEU A 237 -0.84 1.19 16.81
C LEU A 237 -1.62 -0.12 16.64
N ASN A 238 -2.46 -0.23 15.62
CA ASN A 238 -3.20 -1.46 15.35
C ASN A 238 -2.28 -2.57 14.80
N SER A 239 -1.26 -2.24 14.02
CA SER A 239 -0.27 -3.22 13.57
C SER A 239 0.50 -3.82 14.75
N LEU A 240 0.84 -3.02 15.76
CA LEU A 240 1.46 -3.52 16.99
C LEU A 240 0.49 -4.39 17.82
N ARG A 241 -0.77 -3.97 17.97
CA ARG A 241 -1.79 -4.74 18.71
C ARG A 241 -2.13 -6.08 18.07
N LEU A 242 -2.12 -6.12 16.74
CA LEU A 242 -2.50 -7.31 15.96
C LEU A 242 -1.27 -7.94 15.29
N TYR A 243 -0.10 -7.72 15.88
CA TYR A 243 1.18 -8.11 15.31
C TYR A 243 1.24 -9.61 14.97
N LYS A 244 0.77 -10.43 15.87
CA LYS A 244 0.71 -11.90 15.72
C LYS A 244 -0.37 -12.31 14.72
N GLU A 245 -1.59 -11.77 14.88
CA GLU A 245 -2.73 -12.08 14.02
C GLU A 245 -2.45 -11.65 12.57
N LEU A 246 -1.72 -10.56 12.36
CA LEU A 246 -1.29 -10.09 11.05
C LEU A 246 0.01 -10.75 10.57
N ASN A 247 0.63 -11.63 11.38
CA ASN A 247 1.88 -12.33 11.05
C ASN A 247 2.99 -11.38 10.58
N LEU A 248 3.10 -10.26 11.27
CA LEU A 248 4.10 -9.24 10.95
C LEU A 248 5.48 -9.65 11.47
N ILE A 249 6.50 -9.12 10.83
CA ILE A 249 7.90 -9.22 11.26
C ILE A 249 8.39 -7.81 11.54
N GLY A 250 9.10 -7.62 12.64
CA GLY A 250 9.60 -6.30 13.03
C GLY A 250 10.91 -6.36 13.77
N GLY A 251 11.55 -5.20 13.84
CA GLY A 251 12.76 -4.99 14.59
C GLY A 251 12.76 -3.64 15.31
N LEU A 252 13.50 -3.55 16.38
CA LEU A 252 13.65 -2.33 17.17
C LEU A 252 15.12 -2.00 17.41
N LEU A 253 15.39 -0.72 17.66
CA LEU A 253 16.67 -0.26 18.18
C LEU A 253 16.49 0.27 19.59
N ARG A 254 17.37 -0.16 20.48
CA ARG A 254 17.48 0.32 21.85
C ARG A 254 18.77 1.12 22.03
N VAL A 255 18.69 2.23 22.77
CA VAL A 255 19.83 2.99 23.26
C VAL A 255 19.70 3.07 24.78
N GLY A 256 20.65 2.46 25.50
CA GLY A 256 20.45 2.18 26.92
C GLY A 256 19.21 1.32 27.12
N ASP A 257 18.30 1.77 27.98
CA ASP A 257 17.05 1.07 28.27
C ASP A 257 15.85 1.57 27.40
N GLU A 258 16.06 2.56 26.52
CA GLU A 258 14.97 3.17 25.74
C GLU A 258 14.94 2.66 24.30
N ILE A 259 13.74 2.26 23.82
CA ILE A 259 13.52 2.02 22.39
C ILE A 259 13.47 3.36 21.66
N VAL A 260 14.38 3.55 20.71
CA VAL A 260 14.54 4.80 19.95
C VAL A 260 14.02 4.70 18.50
N ALA A 261 13.84 3.49 18.00
CA ALA A 261 13.26 3.23 16.68
C ALA A 261 12.67 1.83 16.60
N PHE A 262 11.68 1.65 15.74
CA PHE A 262 11.19 0.34 15.33
C PHE A 262 10.71 0.36 13.88
N THR A 263 10.61 -0.83 13.29
CA THR A 263 10.10 -1.05 11.95
C THR A 263 9.29 -2.35 11.88
N ILE A 264 8.28 -2.39 11.03
CA ILE A 264 7.38 -3.53 10.87
C ILE A 264 7.08 -3.73 9.39
N GLY A 265 7.00 -4.99 8.97
CA GLY A 265 6.63 -5.36 7.61
C GLY A 265 6.21 -6.81 7.49
N GLU A 266 5.99 -7.25 6.26
CA GLU A 266 5.64 -8.63 5.91
C GLU A 266 6.15 -9.00 4.51
N ALA A 267 6.12 -10.29 4.16
CA ALA A 267 6.42 -10.74 2.81
C ALA A 267 5.27 -10.38 1.86
N VAL A 268 5.59 -9.77 0.73
CA VAL A 268 4.64 -9.55 -0.38
C VAL A 268 4.53 -10.80 -1.25
N ASN A 269 5.67 -11.40 -1.54
CA ASN A 269 5.81 -12.64 -2.31
C ASN A 269 7.15 -13.31 -1.96
N ASP A 270 7.51 -14.36 -2.70
CA ASP A 270 8.71 -15.17 -2.43
C ASP A 270 10.03 -14.40 -2.59
N ASP A 271 10.06 -13.29 -3.31
CA ASP A 271 11.30 -12.52 -3.58
C ASP A 271 11.29 -11.10 -3.00
N THR A 272 10.16 -10.64 -2.46
CA THR A 272 9.98 -9.25 -2.01
C THR A 272 9.35 -9.17 -0.62
N PHE A 273 10.00 -8.43 0.25
CA PHE A 273 9.49 -8.04 1.57
C PHE A 273 9.06 -6.57 1.56
N VAL A 274 7.93 -6.22 2.17
CA VAL A 274 7.50 -4.82 2.32
C VAL A 274 7.70 -4.32 3.73
N VAL A 275 8.23 -3.12 3.86
CA VAL A 275 8.32 -2.36 5.11
C VAL A 275 7.17 -1.37 5.14
N HIS A 276 6.17 -1.63 5.97
CA HIS A 276 4.98 -0.78 6.13
C HIS A 276 5.22 0.40 7.05
N ILE A 277 5.92 0.16 8.15
CA ILE A 277 6.09 1.12 9.23
C ILE A 277 7.58 1.21 9.57
N GLU A 278 8.08 2.44 9.65
CA GLU A 278 9.41 2.75 10.15
C GLU A 278 9.32 4.04 10.97
N LYS A 279 9.53 3.94 12.27
CA LYS A 279 9.48 5.08 13.20
C LYS A 279 10.79 5.18 13.96
N ALA A 280 11.31 6.40 14.12
CA ALA A 280 12.47 6.70 14.95
C ALA A 280 12.33 8.08 15.57
N TYR A 281 12.97 8.33 16.69
CA TYR A 281 13.07 9.68 17.23
C TYR A 281 14.01 10.51 16.37
N ALA A 282 13.56 11.70 15.94
CA ALA A 282 14.28 12.54 15.00
C ALA A 282 15.53 13.19 15.61
N ASP A 283 15.56 13.37 16.93
CA ASP A 283 16.67 13.88 17.72
C ASP A 283 17.78 12.85 17.95
N ILE A 284 17.51 11.57 17.72
CA ILE A 284 18.53 10.51 17.74
C ILE A 284 19.17 10.40 16.36
N GLU A 285 20.35 11.03 16.23
CA GLU A 285 21.01 11.15 14.93
C GLU A 285 21.39 9.79 14.32
N GLY A 286 20.91 9.54 13.11
CA GLY A 286 21.18 8.29 12.39
C GLY A 286 20.22 7.15 12.69
N ALA A 287 19.29 7.28 13.66
CA ALA A 287 18.39 6.20 14.08
C ALA A 287 17.56 5.62 12.93
N TYR A 288 16.94 6.46 12.07
CA TYR A 288 16.22 5.99 10.88
C TYR A 288 17.07 5.15 9.93
N THR A 289 18.33 5.56 9.71
CA THR A 289 19.21 4.79 8.81
C THR A 289 19.68 3.50 9.49
N MET A 290 19.91 3.55 10.79
CA MET A 290 20.36 2.43 11.58
C MET A 290 19.28 1.34 11.69
N ILE A 291 18.02 1.72 12.02
CA ILE A 291 16.93 0.74 12.09
C ILE A 291 16.67 0.08 10.74
N ASN A 292 16.66 0.86 9.66
CA ASN A 292 16.48 0.31 8.31
C ASN A 292 17.58 -0.69 7.96
N GLN A 293 18.85 -0.33 8.18
CA GLN A 293 19.99 -1.20 7.89
C GLN A 293 19.96 -2.47 8.72
N GLN A 294 19.76 -2.35 10.03
CA GLN A 294 19.77 -3.51 10.94
C GLN A 294 18.59 -4.44 10.70
N PHE A 295 17.40 -3.90 10.50
CA PHE A 295 16.22 -4.71 10.19
C PHE A 295 16.41 -5.51 8.89
N VAL A 296 16.87 -4.85 7.84
CA VAL A 296 17.08 -5.55 6.56
C VAL A 296 18.20 -6.58 6.68
N GLU A 297 19.26 -6.29 7.42
CA GLU A 297 20.37 -7.23 7.65
C GLU A 297 19.93 -8.51 8.37
N HIS A 298 19.08 -8.39 9.41
CA HIS A 298 18.70 -9.53 10.26
C HIS A 298 17.46 -10.27 9.75
N GLU A 299 16.48 -9.55 9.23
CA GLU A 299 15.17 -10.14 8.95
C GLU A 299 14.90 -10.36 7.46
N VAL A 300 15.52 -9.60 6.57
CA VAL A 300 15.12 -9.56 5.15
C VAL A 300 16.20 -10.10 4.22
N ALA A 301 17.45 -9.61 4.34
CA ALA A 301 18.56 -10.02 3.49
C ALA A 301 18.82 -11.53 3.61
N GLY A 302 19.17 -12.17 2.50
CA GLY A 302 19.35 -13.63 2.44
C GLY A 302 18.02 -14.43 2.36
N LYS A 303 16.87 -13.83 2.72
CA LYS A 303 15.55 -14.44 2.59
C LYS A 303 14.79 -13.87 1.37
N TYR A 304 14.85 -12.56 1.18
CA TYR A 304 14.16 -11.83 0.11
C TYR A 304 15.16 -11.00 -0.69
N LYS A 305 15.05 -11.10 -2.00
CA LYS A 305 15.91 -10.37 -2.93
C LYS A 305 15.66 -8.88 -2.90
N TYR A 306 14.40 -8.48 -2.72
CA TYR A 306 13.95 -7.11 -2.76
C TYR A 306 13.28 -6.67 -1.47
N THR A 307 13.48 -5.39 -1.12
CA THR A 307 12.76 -4.69 -0.07
C THR A 307 11.95 -3.57 -0.71
N ASN A 308 10.62 -3.67 -0.64
CA ASN A 308 9.70 -2.59 -0.99
C ASN A 308 9.51 -1.69 0.25
N ARG A 309 9.71 -0.39 0.11
CA ARG A 309 9.52 0.59 1.19
C ARG A 309 8.37 1.56 0.87
N GLU A 310 7.38 1.09 0.15
CA GLU A 310 6.19 1.84 -0.25
C GLU A 310 6.50 3.12 -1.03
N ASP A 311 5.47 3.92 -1.28
CA ASP A 311 5.52 5.17 -2.03
C ASP A 311 5.93 6.40 -1.18
N ASP A 312 5.93 7.60 -1.76
CA ASP A 312 6.27 8.85 -1.09
C ASP A 312 5.08 9.79 -0.87
N VAL A 313 3.87 9.38 -1.25
CA VAL A 313 2.60 10.13 -1.16
C VAL A 313 2.68 11.59 -1.64
N GLY A 314 3.67 11.92 -2.47
CA GLY A 314 3.95 13.28 -2.95
C GLY A 314 4.65 14.17 -1.93
N GLU A 315 5.16 13.61 -0.82
CA GLU A 315 5.95 14.35 0.16
C GLU A 315 7.40 14.48 -0.29
N GLU A 316 7.85 15.70 -0.57
CA GLU A 316 9.18 15.97 -1.14
C GLU A 316 10.31 15.48 -0.22
N GLY A 317 10.17 15.64 1.09
CA GLY A 317 11.15 15.18 2.08
C GLY A 317 11.30 13.67 2.08
N LEU A 318 10.17 12.95 2.06
CA LEU A 318 10.12 11.49 2.00
C LEU A 318 10.66 10.97 0.67
N ARG A 319 10.27 11.59 -0.45
CA ARG A 319 10.82 11.32 -1.78
C ARG A 319 12.33 11.41 -1.81
N LYS A 320 12.89 12.52 -1.32
CA LYS A 320 14.34 12.73 -1.25
C LYS A 320 15.01 11.66 -0.37
N ALA A 321 14.42 11.33 0.75
CA ALA A 321 14.93 10.29 1.65
C ALA A 321 14.95 8.93 0.95
N LYS A 322 13.84 8.49 0.32
CA LYS A 322 13.72 7.21 -0.39
C LYS A 322 14.67 7.14 -1.60
N LEU A 323 14.71 8.16 -2.44
CA LEU A 323 15.64 8.24 -3.58
C LEU A 323 17.11 8.19 -3.18
N SER A 324 17.45 8.66 -1.97
CA SER A 324 18.83 8.65 -1.48
C SER A 324 19.39 7.23 -1.25
N TYR A 325 18.53 6.22 -1.08
CA TYR A 325 18.90 4.81 -0.98
C TYR A 325 19.05 4.11 -2.34
N LYS A 326 18.79 4.81 -3.45
CA LYS A 326 18.97 4.32 -4.83
C LYS A 326 18.13 3.08 -5.14
N PRO A 327 16.81 3.24 -5.27
CA PRO A 327 15.93 2.14 -5.66
C PRO A 327 16.39 1.53 -6.99
N VAL A 328 16.24 0.21 -7.14
CA VAL A 328 16.59 -0.50 -8.38
C VAL A 328 15.49 -0.38 -9.43
N PHE A 329 14.26 -0.30 -8.98
CA PHE A 329 13.09 0.03 -9.79
C PHE A 329 11.97 0.59 -8.93
N MET A 330 10.92 1.08 -9.60
CA MET A 330 9.68 1.52 -8.98
C MET A 330 8.55 0.59 -9.40
N VAL A 331 7.62 0.26 -8.49
CA VAL A 331 6.35 -0.34 -8.87
C VAL A 331 5.40 0.80 -9.19
N GLU A 332 5.31 1.14 -10.47
CA GLU A 332 4.41 2.20 -10.94
C GLU A 332 2.98 1.71 -10.97
N LYS A 333 2.08 2.51 -10.44
CA LYS A 333 0.65 2.24 -10.33
C LYS A 333 -0.15 3.35 -10.98
N GLY A 334 -1.23 3.00 -11.67
CA GLY A 334 -2.08 3.96 -12.35
C GLY A 334 -3.55 3.70 -12.16
N VAL A 335 -4.34 4.68 -12.56
CA VAL A 335 -5.79 4.62 -12.65
C VAL A 335 -6.18 4.39 -14.11
N VAL A 336 -7.01 3.39 -14.35
CA VAL A 336 -7.53 3.01 -15.67
C VAL A 336 -9.00 3.39 -15.76
N THR A 337 -9.36 4.06 -16.83
CA THR A 337 -10.74 4.46 -17.17
C THR A 337 -11.07 4.02 -18.61
N LEU A 338 -12.35 4.02 -18.97
CA LEU A 338 -12.73 3.89 -20.37
C LEU A 338 -12.24 5.12 -21.15
N ASN A 339 -11.79 4.95 -22.40
CA ASN A 339 -11.47 6.07 -23.26
C ASN A 339 -12.75 6.75 -23.77
N GLU A 340 -12.66 7.99 -24.29
CA GLU A 340 -13.83 8.79 -24.71
C GLU A 340 -14.68 8.11 -25.79
N ASP A 341 -14.08 7.34 -26.69
CA ASP A 341 -14.82 6.65 -27.77
C ASP A 341 -15.59 5.45 -27.21
N SER A 342 -15.01 4.72 -26.28
CA SER A 342 -15.65 3.61 -25.58
C SER A 342 -16.77 4.08 -24.65
N GLU A 343 -16.67 5.26 -24.03
CA GLU A 343 -17.76 5.88 -23.27
C GLU A 343 -18.95 6.22 -24.16
N LYS A 344 -18.70 6.75 -25.36
CA LYS A 344 -19.74 7.07 -26.34
C LYS A 344 -20.43 5.84 -26.92
N GLU A 345 -19.73 4.73 -27.10
CA GLU A 345 -20.32 3.44 -27.50
C GLU A 345 -21.22 2.89 -26.40
N CYS A 346 -20.77 2.91 -25.15
CA CYS A 346 -21.59 2.53 -24.02
C CYS A 346 -22.90 3.32 -23.90
N ALA A 347 -22.90 4.60 -24.26
CA ALA A 347 -24.09 5.47 -24.23
C ALA A 347 -25.08 5.21 -25.38
N LYS A 348 -24.65 4.60 -26.48
CA LYS A 348 -25.49 4.31 -27.65
C LYS A 348 -26.32 3.04 -27.53
N ASP A 349 -25.86 2.07 -26.72
CA ASP A 349 -26.57 0.82 -26.48
C ASP A 349 -27.84 1.00 -25.60
N ASP A 350 -28.07 2.21 -25.08
CA ASP A 350 -29.22 2.56 -24.21
C ASP A 350 -30.38 3.24 -24.98
N ILE A 351 -30.34 3.33 -26.35
CA ILE A 351 -31.40 3.87 -27.20
C ILE A 351 -32.06 2.74 -27.97
#